data_06c653901db37af10b6ea5892d745903
#
_entry.id   06c653901db37af10b6ea5892d745903
#
_cell.length_a   1.000
_cell.length_b   1.000
_cell.length_c   1.000
_cell.angle_alpha   90.00
_cell.angle_beta   90.00
_cell.angle_gamma   90.00
#
_symmetry.space_group_name_H-M   'P 1'
#
loop_
_entity.id
_entity.type
_entity.pdbx_description
1 polymer ?
#
loop_
_entity_poly.entity_id
_entity_poly.type
_entity_poly.pdbx_seq_one_letter_code
_entity_poly.pdbx_strand_id
1 'polypeptide(L)'
;MQLKDTSLFRQQAYIDGAWQDADSGQTIKVNNPASNEILGTVPKMGAAETRRAIEAAERALPAWRDLTAKERSQKLRRWFELMMENQDDLGRLMTLEQGKPLAESKGEIAYAASFIEWFAEEAKRIYGDTIPGHQKDKRIIVIKQPIGVTAAITPWNFPAAMITRKAGPALAAVTPIGCLMTMMRLSF
;
A
#
# COMPACT_ATOMS: atom_id res chain seq x y z
N MET A 1 -10.54 21.66 -7.52
CA MET A 1 -9.39 20.96 -6.88
C MET A 1 -8.10 21.56 -7.44
N GLN A 2 -7.22 22.14 -6.59
CA GLN A 2 -5.93 22.69 -7.04
C GLN A 2 -4.81 21.80 -6.51
N LEU A 3 -4.27 20.92 -7.36
CA LEU A 3 -3.09 20.11 -7.10
C LEU A 3 -1.91 20.69 -7.91
N LYS A 4 -0.70 20.60 -7.37
CA LYS A 4 0.54 20.92 -8.09
C LYS A 4 0.81 19.87 -9.16
N ASP A 5 0.61 18.61 -8.80
CA ASP A 5 0.68 17.45 -9.71
C ASP A 5 -0.71 16.81 -9.86
N THR A 6 -1.38 17.13 -10.96
CA THR A 6 -2.70 16.57 -11.28
C THR A 6 -2.67 15.07 -11.60
N SER A 7 -1.50 14.52 -11.90
CA SER A 7 -1.34 13.09 -12.18
C SER A 7 -1.55 12.21 -10.94
N LEU A 8 -1.51 12.80 -9.74
CA LEU A 8 -1.82 12.10 -8.49
C LEU A 8 -3.31 11.80 -8.31
N PHE A 9 -4.18 12.53 -9.01
CA PHE A 9 -5.62 12.28 -8.98
C PHE A 9 -5.98 11.15 -9.94
N ARG A 10 -6.01 9.93 -9.44
CA ARG A 10 -6.31 8.72 -10.21
C ARG A 10 -7.73 8.26 -9.98
N GLN A 11 -8.41 7.95 -11.08
CA GLN A 11 -9.80 7.48 -11.09
C GLN A 11 -9.92 6.02 -11.56
N GLN A 12 -8.83 5.32 -11.67
CA GLN A 12 -8.73 3.93 -12.13
C GLN A 12 -8.06 3.06 -11.07
N ALA A 13 -8.23 1.76 -11.13
CA ALA A 13 -7.49 0.82 -10.31
C ALA A 13 -6.16 0.45 -10.98
N TYR A 14 -5.13 0.23 -10.19
CA TYR A 14 -3.82 -0.17 -10.69
C TYR A 14 -3.65 -1.67 -10.57
N ILE A 15 -3.56 -2.38 -11.69
CA ILE A 15 -3.39 -3.83 -11.75
C ILE A 15 -2.32 -4.15 -12.81
N ASP A 16 -1.34 -4.98 -12.44
CA ASP A 16 -0.29 -5.48 -13.34
C ASP A 16 0.44 -4.37 -14.11
N GLY A 17 0.80 -3.29 -13.43
CA GLY A 17 1.55 -2.17 -14.02
C GLY A 17 0.70 -1.19 -14.84
N ALA A 18 -0.62 -1.36 -14.92
CA ALA A 18 -1.51 -0.52 -15.71
C ALA A 18 -2.71 0.00 -14.91
N TRP A 19 -3.15 1.23 -15.26
CA TRP A 19 -4.39 1.80 -14.77
C TRP A 19 -5.57 1.27 -15.59
N GLN A 20 -6.59 0.70 -14.91
CA GLN A 20 -7.68 -0.03 -15.54
C GLN A 20 -9.04 0.38 -14.99
N ASP A 21 -10.03 0.40 -15.85
CA ASP A 21 -11.44 0.52 -15.50
C ASP A 21 -12.04 -0.85 -15.14
N ALA A 22 -13.24 -0.86 -14.54
CA ALA A 22 -13.98 -2.11 -14.31
C ALA A 22 -14.44 -2.70 -15.65
N ASP A 23 -14.40 -4.04 -15.79
CA ASP A 23 -14.86 -4.75 -16.99
C ASP A 23 -16.31 -4.42 -17.35
N SER A 24 -17.12 -4.14 -16.34
CA SER A 24 -18.52 -3.71 -16.49
C SER A 24 -18.69 -2.27 -16.95
N GLY A 25 -17.63 -1.45 -16.94
CA GLY A 25 -17.69 0.00 -17.12
C GLY A 25 -18.39 0.73 -15.98
N GLN A 26 -18.85 0.04 -14.94
CA GLN A 26 -19.51 0.66 -13.80
C GLN A 26 -18.52 1.40 -12.90
N THR A 27 -18.96 2.54 -12.38
CA THR A 27 -18.17 3.37 -11.45
C THR A 27 -18.94 3.67 -10.18
N ILE A 28 -18.21 4.07 -9.15
CA ILE A 28 -18.71 4.60 -7.88
C ILE A 28 -18.30 6.06 -7.81
N LYS A 29 -19.25 6.95 -7.53
CA LYS A 29 -18.97 8.38 -7.37
C LYS A 29 -18.23 8.63 -6.06
N VAL A 30 -17.23 9.50 -6.11
CA VAL A 30 -16.52 10.02 -4.95
C VAL A 30 -16.94 11.48 -4.78
N ASN A 31 -17.53 11.81 -3.66
CA ASN A 31 -17.99 13.17 -3.35
C ASN A 31 -17.24 13.74 -2.13
N ASN A 32 -17.11 15.04 -2.12
CA ASN A 32 -16.67 15.79 -0.95
C ASN A 32 -17.76 15.68 0.14
N PRO A 33 -17.50 15.14 1.32
CA PRO A 33 -18.50 14.97 2.36
C PRO A 33 -19.02 16.29 2.95
N ALA A 34 -18.26 17.38 2.82
CA ALA A 34 -18.66 18.70 3.32
C ALA A 34 -19.58 19.46 2.36
N SER A 35 -19.39 19.32 1.04
CA SER A 35 -20.15 20.06 0.02
C SER A 35 -21.08 19.19 -0.83
N ASN A 36 -20.96 17.86 -0.77
CA ASN A 36 -21.57 16.88 -1.66
C ASN A 36 -21.17 17.03 -3.14
N GLU A 37 -20.21 17.88 -3.47
CA GLU A 37 -19.65 18.00 -4.80
C GLU A 37 -19.02 16.68 -5.25
N ILE A 38 -19.30 16.25 -6.48
CA ILE A 38 -18.66 15.07 -7.06
C ILE A 38 -17.24 15.44 -7.46
N LEU A 39 -16.26 14.82 -6.83
CA LEU A 39 -14.84 15.03 -7.11
C LEU A 39 -14.39 14.20 -8.31
N GLY A 40 -14.91 12.99 -8.45
CA GLY A 40 -14.56 12.05 -9.49
C GLY A 40 -15.27 10.72 -9.30
N THR A 41 -14.73 9.68 -9.94
CA THR A 41 -15.25 8.31 -9.85
C THR A 41 -14.14 7.30 -9.64
N VAL A 42 -14.47 6.14 -9.09
CA VAL A 42 -13.59 4.98 -9.03
C VAL A 42 -14.28 3.78 -9.67
N PRO A 43 -13.55 2.82 -10.28
CA PRO A 43 -14.16 1.67 -10.92
C PRO A 43 -14.83 0.75 -9.90
N LYS A 44 -16.05 0.28 -10.20
CA LYS A 44 -16.76 -0.71 -9.41
C LYS A 44 -16.34 -2.11 -9.85
N MET A 45 -15.18 -2.53 -9.35
CA MET A 45 -14.60 -3.84 -9.67
C MET A 45 -15.25 -4.98 -8.88
N GLY A 46 -15.23 -6.16 -9.44
CA GLY A 46 -15.79 -7.38 -8.88
C GLY A 46 -14.74 -8.48 -8.66
N ALA A 47 -15.24 -9.71 -8.54
CA ALA A 47 -14.40 -10.88 -8.27
C ALA A 47 -13.43 -11.21 -9.42
N ALA A 48 -13.80 -10.94 -10.66
CA ALA A 48 -12.95 -11.22 -11.82
C ALA A 48 -11.70 -10.37 -11.83
N GLU A 49 -11.85 -9.05 -11.64
CA GLU A 49 -10.73 -8.10 -11.55
C GLU A 49 -9.87 -8.35 -10.32
N THR A 50 -10.49 -8.67 -9.17
CA THR A 50 -9.76 -9.05 -7.96
C THR A 50 -8.91 -10.30 -8.17
N ARG A 51 -9.44 -11.30 -8.87
CA ARG A 51 -8.67 -12.51 -9.23
C ARG A 51 -7.46 -12.16 -10.10
N ARG A 52 -7.63 -11.34 -11.13
CA ARG A 52 -6.52 -10.89 -11.99
C ARG A 52 -5.44 -10.15 -11.19
N ALA A 53 -5.84 -9.33 -10.21
CA ALA A 53 -4.90 -8.63 -9.34
C ALA A 53 -4.09 -9.60 -8.46
N ILE A 54 -4.73 -10.63 -7.91
CA ILE A 54 -4.06 -11.69 -7.13
C ILE A 54 -3.09 -12.48 -8.02
N GLU A 55 -3.53 -12.88 -9.20
CA GLU A 55 -2.70 -13.61 -10.17
C GLU A 55 -1.51 -12.77 -10.66
N ALA A 56 -1.69 -11.45 -10.83
CA ALA A 56 -0.60 -10.53 -11.17
C ALA A 56 0.46 -10.49 -10.06
N ALA A 57 0.02 -10.44 -8.80
CA ALA A 57 0.95 -10.48 -7.67
C ALA A 57 1.67 -11.82 -7.55
N GLU A 58 0.97 -12.92 -7.81
CA GLU A 58 1.57 -14.25 -7.80
C GLU A 58 2.66 -14.37 -8.88
N ARG A 59 2.40 -13.85 -10.08
CA ARG A 59 3.42 -13.79 -11.14
C ARG A 59 4.63 -12.91 -10.77
N ALA A 60 4.40 -11.81 -10.03
CA ALA A 60 5.46 -10.90 -9.61
C ALA A 60 6.27 -11.40 -8.39
N LEU A 61 5.71 -12.34 -7.62
CA LEU A 61 6.31 -12.84 -6.38
C LEU A 61 7.75 -13.36 -6.56
N PRO A 62 8.08 -14.22 -7.54
CA PRO A 62 9.44 -14.73 -7.68
C PRO A 62 10.47 -13.61 -7.84
N ALA A 63 10.23 -12.68 -8.74
CA ALA A 63 11.15 -11.56 -8.98
C ALA A 63 11.32 -10.65 -7.75
N TRP A 64 10.26 -10.42 -6.98
CA TRP A 64 10.33 -9.66 -5.74
C TRP A 64 11.06 -10.42 -4.63
N ARG A 65 10.79 -11.71 -4.50
CA ARG A 65 11.44 -12.60 -3.52
C ARG A 65 12.94 -12.70 -3.73
N ASP A 66 13.38 -12.72 -4.99
CA ASP A 66 14.78 -12.90 -5.34
C ASP A 66 15.62 -11.61 -5.16
N LEU A 67 14.96 -10.45 -4.92
CA LEU A 67 15.66 -9.22 -4.53
C LEU A 67 16.33 -9.40 -3.16
N THR A 68 17.52 -8.82 -3.04
CA THR A 68 18.19 -8.70 -1.73
C THR A 68 17.42 -7.79 -0.79
N ALA A 69 17.63 -7.92 0.50
CA ALA A 69 17.04 -7.02 1.51
C ALA A 69 17.37 -5.53 1.22
N LYS A 70 18.58 -5.24 0.73
CA LYS A 70 19.00 -3.89 0.35
C LYS A 70 18.19 -3.34 -0.82
N GLU A 71 17.96 -4.13 -1.86
CA GLU A 71 17.18 -3.69 -3.03
C GLU A 71 15.72 -3.43 -2.67
N ARG A 72 15.09 -4.27 -1.85
CA ARG A 72 13.74 -3.99 -1.33
C ARG A 72 13.69 -2.74 -0.47
N SER A 73 14.66 -2.58 0.44
CA SER A 73 14.82 -1.36 1.25
C SER A 73 14.91 -0.10 0.41
N GLN A 74 15.71 -0.10 -0.66
CA GLN A 74 15.84 1.05 -1.56
C GLN A 74 14.52 1.41 -2.27
N LYS A 75 13.74 0.41 -2.68
CA LYS A 75 12.42 0.66 -3.29
C LYS A 75 11.42 1.24 -2.29
N LEU A 76 11.40 0.75 -1.06
CA LEU A 76 10.58 1.31 0.02
C LEU A 76 11.05 2.72 0.38
N ARG A 77 12.35 2.97 0.46
CA ARG A 77 12.91 4.31 0.70
C ARG A 77 12.45 5.29 -0.37
N ARG A 78 12.48 4.90 -1.65
CA ARG A 78 11.99 5.76 -2.74
C ARG A 78 10.49 6.03 -2.61
N TRP A 79 9.69 5.06 -2.17
CA TRP A 79 8.27 5.28 -1.90
C TRP A 79 8.04 6.30 -0.77
N PHE A 80 8.78 6.19 0.33
CA PHE A 80 8.76 7.20 1.40
C PHE A 80 9.06 8.61 0.86
N GLU A 81 10.14 8.76 0.11
CA GLU A 81 10.54 10.04 -0.46
C GLU A 81 9.45 10.63 -1.36
N LEU A 82 8.87 9.83 -2.24
CA LEU A 82 7.76 10.27 -3.10
C LEU A 82 6.53 10.71 -2.30
N MET A 83 6.20 10.05 -1.21
CA MET A 83 5.11 10.46 -0.33
C MET A 83 5.40 11.82 0.29
N MET A 84 6.61 12.06 0.77
CA MET A 84 7.01 13.33 1.38
C MET A 84 7.12 14.47 0.36
N GLU A 85 7.66 14.20 -0.82
CA GLU A 85 7.71 15.16 -1.94
C GLU A 85 6.31 15.65 -2.34
N ASN A 86 5.31 14.79 -2.24
CA ASN A 86 3.93 15.06 -2.65
C ASN A 86 2.95 15.25 -1.46
N GLN A 87 3.47 15.46 -0.24
CA GLN A 87 2.67 15.55 0.99
C GLN A 87 1.52 16.55 0.90
N ASP A 88 1.76 17.72 0.30
CA ASP A 88 0.76 18.77 0.16
C ASP A 88 -0.44 18.32 -0.69
N ASP A 89 -0.17 17.74 -1.84
CA ASP A 89 -1.21 17.31 -2.78
C ASP A 89 -1.96 16.09 -2.27
N LEU A 90 -1.26 15.10 -1.71
CA LEU A 90 -1.86 13.93 -1.08
C LEU A 90 -2.73 14.33 0.12
N GLY A 91 -2.29 15.29 0.94
CA GLY A 91 -3.08 15.84 2.04
C GLY A 91 -4.34 16.56 1.54
N ARG A 92 -4.25 17.32 0.44
CA ARG A 92 -5.43 17.97 -0.19
C ARG A 92 -6.43 16.96 -0.72
N LEU A 93 -5.97 15.93 -1.42
CA LEU A 93 -6.82 14.83 -1.89
C LEU A 93 -7.56 14.18 -0.73
N MET A 94 -6.86 13.83 0.34
CA MET A 94 -7.46 13.25 1.54
C MET A 94 -8.51 14.16 2.16
N THR A 95 -8.23 15.46 2.29
CA THR A 95 -9.20 16.42 2.81
C THR A 95 -10.46 16.48 1.95
N LEU A 96 -10.31 16.53 0.65
CA LEU A 96 -11.44 16.60 -0.28
C LEU A 96 -12.30 15.33 -0.25
N GLU A 97 -11.67 14.15 -0.21
CA GLU A 97 -12.38 12.88 -0.29
C GLU A 97 -12.96 12.41 1.05
N GLN A 98 -12.30 12.75 2.16
CA GLN A 98 -12.65 12.23 3.49
C GLN A 98 -13.23 13.28 4.44
N GLY A 99 -13.01 14.57 4.16
CA GLY A 99 -13.43 15.67 5.02
C GLY A 99 -12.52 15.94 6.22
N LYS A 100 -11.36 15.28 6.32
CA LYS A 100 -10.38 15.52 7.37
C LYS A 100 -9.76 16.91 7.20
N PRO A 101 -9.54 17.70 8.28
CA PRO A 101 -8.87 18.99 8.20
C PRO A 101 -7.51 18.90 7.51
N LEU A 102 -7.16 19.88 6.67
CA LEU A 102 -5.96 19.82 5.82
C LEU A 102 -4.68 19.62 6.63
N ALA A 103 -4.56 20.27 7.78
CA ALA A 103 -3.37 20.10 8.63
C ALA A 103 -3.25 18.64 9.14
N GLU A 104 -4.37 18.03 9.54
CA GLU A 104 -4.40 16.63 9.98
C GLU A 104 -4.14 15.67 8.82
N SER A 105 -4.69 15.95 7.63
CA SER A 105 -4.44 15.17 6.42
C SER A 105 -2.96 15.16 6.05
N LYS A 106 -2.31 16.34 6.07
CA LYS A 106 -0.86 16.43 5.84
C LYS A 106 -0.06 15.68 6.91
N GLY A 107 -0.47 15.81 8.18
CA GLY A 107 0.11 15.06 9.30
C GLY A 107 -0.03 13.55 9.09
N GLU A 108 -1.18 13.09 8.60
CA GLU A 108 -1.40 11.68 8.29
C GLU A 108 -0.51 11.19 7.14
N ILE A 109 -0.28 11.99 6.10
CA ILE A 109 0.64 11.59 5.03
C ILE A 109 2.05 11.37 5.57
N ALA A 110 2.57 12.29 6.41
CA ALA A 110 3.86 12.10 7.06
C ALA A 110 3.88 10.85 7.96
N TYR A 111 2.83 10.63 8.73
CA TYR A 111 2.67 9.44 9.57
C TYR A 111 2.61 8.15 8.73
N ALA A 112 1.87 8.16 7.62
CA ALA A 112 1.82 7.05 6.68
C ALA A 112 3.20 6.75 6.06
N ALA A 113 3.93 7.79 5.69
CA ALA A 113 5.28 7.70 5.13
C ALA A 113 6.28 7.13 6.14
N SER A 114 6.16 7.47 7.43
CA SER A 114 7.05 6.96 8.48
C SER A 114 7.00 5.45 8.65
N PHE A 115 5.86 4.79 8.39
CA PHE A 115 5.80 3.32 8.33
C PHE A 115 6.64 2.76 7.20
N ILE A 116 6.58 3.38 6.02
CA ILE A 116 7.37 2.93 4.86
C ILE A 116 8.87 3.11 5.14
N GLU A 117 9.27 4.25 5.72
CA GLU A 117 10.65 4.50 6.14
C GLU A 117 11.13 3.46 7.15
N TRP A 118 10.35 3.24 8.22
CA TRP A 118 10.68 2.24 9.25
C TRP A 118 10.90 0.85 8.64
N PHE A 119 9.96 0.39 7.81
CA PHE A 119 10.07 -0.94 7.21
C PHE A 119 11.10 -1.02 6.09
N ALA A 120 11.50 0.08 5.48
CA ALA A 120 12.68 0.11 4.61
C ALA A 120 13.96 -0.22 5.40
N GLU A 121 14.08 0.30 6.63
CA GLU A 121 15.21 -0.03 7.51
C GLU A 121 15.13 -1.45 8.06
N GLU A 122 13.95 -1.88 8.51
CA GLU A 122 13.71 -3.22 9.06
C GLU A 122 13.84 -4.33 8.01
N ALA A 123 13.64 -4.05 6.72
CA ALA A 123 13.85 -5.02 5.64
C ALA A 123 15.25 -5.69 5.71
N LYS A 124 16.25 -4.96 6.17
CA LYS A 124 17.64 -5.42 6.30
C LYS A 124 17.88 -6.30 7.52
N ARG A 125 16.91 -6.41 8.43
CA ARG A 125 16.98 -7.19 9.67
C ARG A 125 16.13 -8.46 9.65
N ILE A 126 15.57 -8.82 8.51
CA ILE A 126 14.80 -10.05 8.32
C ILE A 126 15.78 -11.20 8.04
N TYR A 127 16.39 -11.68 9.08
CA TYR A 127 17.28 -12.86 9.07
C TYR A 127 16.79 -13.90 10.07
N GLY A 128 17.41 -15.06 10.07
CA GLY A 128 17.05 -16.12 11.01
C GLY A 128 17.83 -16.06 12.32
N ASP A 129 17.68 -17.09 13.11
CA ASP A 129 18.32 -17.22 14.41
C ASP A 129 19.07 -18.54 14.50
N THR A 130 20.17 -18.56 15.27
CA THR A 130 20.83 -19.78 15.73
C THR A 130 20.64 -19.85 17.23
N ILE A 131 19.92 -20.88 17.69
CA ILE A 131 19.53 -21.03 19.09
C ILE A 131 20.24 -22.27 19.67
N PRO A 132 20.84 -22.17 20.85
CA PRO A 132 21.36 -23.34 21.54
C PRO A 132 20.26 -24.39 21.78
N GLY A 133 20.51 -25.63 21.41
CA GLY A 133 19.57 -26.72 21.66
C GLY A 133 19.51 -27.10 23.13
N HIS A 134 18.47 -27.83 23.53
CA HIS A 134 18.33 -28.42 24.88
C HIS A 134 19.25 -29.61 25.12
N GLN A 135 20.00 -30.06 24.12
CA GLN A 135 21.02 -31.09 24.17
C GLN A 135 22.36 -30.52 23.68
N LYS A 136 23.46 -30.99 24.23
CA LYS A 136 24.82 -30.47 23.98
C LYS A 136 25.26 -30.58 22.52
N ASP A 137 24.75 -31.58 21.80
CA ASP A 137 25.09 -31.91 20.42
C ASP A 137 24.12 -31.30 19.38
N LYS A 138 23.17 -30.46 19.80
CA LYS A 138 22.14 -29.91 18.93
C LYS A 138 22.22 -28.40 18.81
N ARG A 139 21.85 -27.90 17.62
CA ARG A 139 21.61 -26.50 17.32
C ARG A 139 20.25 -26.39 16.65
N ILE A 140 19.54 -25.32 16.96
CA ILE A 140 18.28 -24.97 16.31
C ILE A 140 18.57 -23.80 15.37
N ILE A 141 18.24 -23.96 14.09
CA ILE A 141 18.40 -22.93 13.08
C ILE A 141 17.00 -22.50 12.64
N VAL A 142 16.71 -21.21 12.75
CA VAL A 142 15.46 -20.60 12.26
C VAL A 142 15.74 -19.92 10.94
N ILE A 143 15.00 -20.30 9.91
CA ILE A 143 15.09 -19.69 8.57
C ILE A 143 13.78 -18.96 8.30
N LYS A 144 13.85 -17.69 7.92
CA LYS A 144 12.68 -16.90 7.52
C LYS A 144 12.40 -17.15 6.04
N GLN A 145 11.14 -17.46 5.73
CA GLN A 145 10.68 -17.69 4.37
C GLN A 145 9.46 -16.82 4.05
N PRO A 146 9.29 -16.36 2.78
CA PRO A 146 8.10 -15.64 2.35
C PRO A 146 6.83 -16.48 2.51
N ILE A 147 5.74 -15.88 2.98
CA ILE A 147 4.43 -16.54 3.05
C ILE A 147 3.78 -16.60 1.66
N GLY A 148 3.95 -15.57 0.85
CA GLY A 148 3.34 -15.47 -0.47
C GLY A 148 2.55 -14.17 -0.65
N VAL A 149 1.57 -14.19 -1.54
CA VAL A 149 0.70 -13.04 -1.82
C VAL A 149 -0.19 -12.71 -0.63
N THR A 150 -0.30 -11.43 -0.28
CA THR A 150 -1.16 -10.93 0.80
C THR A 150 -2.19 -9.94 0.29
N ALA A 151 -3.29 -9.82 1.01
CA ALA A 151 -4.30 -8.77 0.83
C ALA A 151 -4.29 -7.82 2.04
N ALA A 152 -4.39 -6.53 1.78
CA ALA A 152 -4.56 -5.51 2.81
C ALA A 152 -5.94 -4.85 2.65
N ILE A 153 -6.84 -5.13 3.59
CA ILE A 153 -8.17 -4.52 3.68
C ILE A 153 -8.15 -3.62 4.91
N THR A 154 -8.44 -2.34 4.73
CA THR A 154 -8.24 -1.34 5.78
C THR A 154 -9.46 -0.46 5.97
N PRO A 155 -9.70 0.05 7.21
CA PRO A 155 -10.75 1.02 7.47
C PRO A 155 -10.42 2.40 6.89
N TRP A 156 -11.42 3.24 6.81
CA TRP A 156 -11.40 4.55 6.19
C TRP A 156 -10.80 5.68 7.03
N ASN A 157 -10.73 5.53 8.35
CA ASN A 157 -10.43 6.63 9.30
C ASN A 157 -8.99 7.16 9.24
N PHE A 158 -8.04 6.35 8.76
CA PHE A 158 -6.67 6.73 8.43
C PHE A 158 -6.30 6.14 7.07
N PRO A 159 -6.85 6.66 5.96
CA PRO A 159 -6.81 6.00 4.66
C PRO A 159 -5.41 5.76 4.12
N ALA A 160 -4.46 6.66 4.38
CA ALA A 160 -3.07 6.48 3.99
C ALA A 160 -2.29 5.60 4.98
N ALA A 161 -2.36 5.91 6.27
CA ALA A 161 -1.56 5.23 7.29
C ALA A 161 -1.98 3.76 7.49
N MET A 162 -3.27 3.41 7.34
CA MET A 162 -3.73 2.03 7.47
C MET A 162 -3.21 1.13 6.36
N ILE A 163 -3.04 1.65 5.14
CA ILE A 163 -2.44 0.91 4.03
C ILE A 163 -0.93 0.77 4.23
N THR A 164 -0.22 1.85 4.49
CA THR A 164 1.25 1.82 4.55
C THR A 164 1.77 0.95 5.69
N ARG A 165 1.09 0.90 6.84
CA ARG A 165 1.45 -0.01 7.95
C ARG A 165 1.21 -1.49 7.66
N LYS A 166 0.47 -1.84 6.61
CA LYS A 166 0.28 -3.21 6.11
C LYS A 166 1.19 -3.51 4.93
N ALA A 167 1.24 -2.59 3.97
CA ALA A 167 2.04 -2.73 2.76
C ALA A 167 3.54 -2.68 3.03
N GLY A 168 3.98 -1.76 3.91
CA GLY A 168 5.39 -1.61 4.27
C GLY A 168 6.03 -2.90 4.76
N PRO A 169 5.54 -3.52 5.85
CA PRO A 169 6.11 -4.76 6.37
C PRO A 169 5.96 -5.92 5.41
N ALA A 170 4.84 -6.01 4.67
CA ALA A 170 4.64 -7.08 3.70
C ALA A 170 5.70 -7.04 2.60
N LEU A 171 5.92 -5.90 1.98
CA LEU A 171 6.94 -5.72 0.94
C LEU A 171 8.36 -5.89 1.50
N ALA A 172 8.63 -5.38 2.70
CA ALA A 172 9.91 -5.57 3.39
C ALA A 172 10.22 -7.05 3.60
N ALA A 173 9.23 -7.83 4.07
CA ALA A 173 9.34 -9.25 4.40
C ALA A 173 9.16 -10.19 3.20
N VAL A 174 9.27 -9.67 1.97
CA VAL A 174 9.16 -10.48 0.73
C VAL A 174 7.75 -11.03 0.48
N THR A 175 6.74 -10.31 0.89
CA THR A 175 5.36 -10.68 0.60
C THR A 175 4.77 -9.64 -0.35
N PRO A 176 4.71 -9.90 -1.69
CA PRO A 176 4.12 -8.94 -2.61
C PRO A 176 2.63 -8.79 -2.32
N ILE A 177 2.18 -7.55 -2.34
CA ILE A 177 0.77 -7.22 -2.20
C ILE A 177 0.15 -7.22 -3.59
N GLY A 178 -0.72 -8.16 -3.85
CA GLY A 178 -1.34 -8.39 -5.14
C GLY A 178 -2.30 -7.32 -5.60
N CYS A 179 -2.83 -6.57 -4.68
CA CYS A 179 -3.72 -5.48 -4.99
C CYS A 179 -3.72 -4.48 -3.85
N LEU A 180 -3.29 -3.27 -4.11
CA LEU A 180 -3.63 -2.13 -3.28
C LEU A 180 -5.06 -1.72 -3.67
N MET A 181 -6.05 -2.55 -3.35
CA MET A 181 -7.43 -2.09 -3.36
C MET A 181 -7.62 -1.16 -2.17
N THR A 182 -7.39 0.10 -2.38
CA THR A 182 -7.95 1.12 -1.51
C THR A 182 -9.46 1.10 -1.74
N MET A 183 -10.18 0.22 -1.05
CA MET A 183 -11.61 0.40 -0.90
C MET A 183 -11.82 1.57 0.06
N MET A 184 -11.70 2.77 -0.45
CA MET A 184 -12.30 3.92 0.18
C MET A 184 -13.79 3.84 -0.07
N ARG A 185 -14.48 3.39 0.88
CA ARG A 185 -15.81 3.67 1.41
C ARG A 185 -16.49 2.44 1.96
N LEU A 186 -16.57 2.37 3.26
CA LEU A 186 -17.78 1.94 3.94
C LEU A 186 -18.53 3.23 4.29
N SER A 187 -19.43 3.68 3.43
CA SER A 187 -20.47 4.61 3.82
C SER A 187 -21.51 3.80 4.59
N PHE A 188 -21.68 4.10 5.87
CA PHE A 188 -22.87 3.81 6.63
C PHE A 188 -23.97 4.80 6.26
#